data_fb8f2daef53cd099ec277a9a2bc97983
#
_entry.id   fb8f2daef53cd099ec277a9a2bc97983
#
_cell.length_a   1.000
_cell.length_b   1.000
_cell.length_c   1.000
_cell.angle_alpha   90.00
_cell.angle_beta   90.00
_cell.angle_gamma   90.00
#
_symmetry.space_group_name_H-M   'P 1'
#
loop_
_entity.id
_entity.type
_entity.pdbx_description
1 polymer ?
#
loop_
_entity_poly.entity_id
_entity_poly.type
_entity_poly.pdbx_seq_one_letter_code
_entity_poly.pdbx_strand_id
1 'polypeptide(L)'
;MTDALSMDPATIVRTVLAAAYGGNLAVLADHPGLGALAGALPKVFQAFPDFRAEYQQHLVEGERVAIHWILTGTHRGPLFGLAATSKAVRFQNVAIARVVEGRIVQFNSEVGWLAVFVQLGVVPFVAPNDPAR
;
A
#
# COMPACT_ATOMS: atom_id res chain seq x y z
N MET A 1 -26.77 5.97 15.31
CA MET A 1 -25.69 5.00 15.08
C MET A 1 -25.32 4.98 13.61
N THR A 2 -24.07 5.05 13.32
CA THR A 2 -23.57 5.00 11.94
C THR A 2 -23.22 3.57 11.60
N ASP A 3 -23.82 3.00 10.56
CA ASP A 3 -23.38 1.71 10.06
C ASP A 3 -22.48 1.90 8.84
N ALA A 4 -21.91 0.80 8.32
CA ALA A 4 -20.97 0.86 7.21
C ALA A 4 -21.56 1.45 5.95
N LEU A 5 -22.87 1.31 5.73
CA LEU A 5 -23.55 1.81 4.53
C LEU A 5 -23.69 3.33 4.53
N SER A 6 -23.67 3.95 5.72
CA SER A 6 -23.82 5.40 5.85
C SER A 6 -22.47 6.13 5.96
N MET A 7 -21.36 5.41 6.04
CA MET A 7 -20.04 6.01 6.05
C MET A 7 -19.64 6.45 4.64
N ASP A 8 -18.94 7.58 4.54
CA ASP A 8 -18.44 7.99 3.23
C ASP A 8 -17.36 7.05 2.72
N PRO A 9 -17.22 6.94 1.41
CA PRO A 9 -16.25 6.00 0.81
C PRO A 9 -14.82 6.20 1.28
N ALA A 10 -14.39 7.44 1.45
CA ALA A 10 -13.01 7.72 1.87
C ALA A 10 -12.73 7.19 3.27
N THR A 11 -13.68 7.37 4.19
CA THR A 11 -13.54 6.86 5.56
C THR A 11 -13.43 5.34 5.56
N ILE A 12 -14.24 4.67 4.76
CA ILE A 12 -14.19 3.21 4.65
C ILE A 12 -12.82 2.75 4.14
N VAL A 13 -12.38 3.31 3.01
CA VAL A 13 -11.11 2.92 2.39
C VAL A 13 -9.94 3.19 3.34
N ARG A 14 -9.88 4.38 3.90
CA ARG A 14 -8.80 4.76 4.82
C ARG A 14 -8.77 3.86 6.04
N THR A 15 -9.91 3.62 6.67
CA THR A 15 -10.01 2.82 7.89
C THR A 15 -9.58 1.37 7.64
N VAL A 16 -10.09 0.77 6.56
CA VAL A 16 -9.78 -0.63 6.23
C VAL A 16 -8.31 -0.77 5.89
N LEU A 17 -7.77 0.10 5.05
CA LEU A 17 -6.36 0.02 4.65
C LEU A 17 -5.42 0.30 5.83
N ALA A 18 -5.73 1.28 6.68
CA ALA A 18 -4.92 1.56 7.86
C ALA A 18 -4.85 0.34 8.79
N ALA A 19 -5.96 -0.34 9.01
CA ALA A 19 -5.99 -1.55 9.82
C ALA A 19 -5.16 -2.68 9.20
N ALA A 20 -5.31 -2.91 7.90
CA ALA A 20 -4.58 -3.95 7.18
C ALA A 20 -3.08 -3.67 7.18
N TYR A 21 -2.68 -2.43 6.89
CA TYR A 21 -1.27 -2.04 6.90
C TYR A 21 -0.66 -2.09 8.30
N GLY A 22 -1.49 -1.96 9.32
CA GLY A 22 -1.07 -2.12 10.72
C GLY A 22 -1.02 -3.58 11.19
N GLY A 23 -1.30 -4.52 10.31
CA GLY A 23 -1.19 -5.96 10.61
C GLY A 23 -2.51 -6.69 10.81
N ASN A 24 -3.65 -6.00 10.85
CA ASN A 24 -4.96 -6.64 10.99
C ASN A 24 -5.47 -7.07 9.62
N LEU A 25 -5.04 -8.23 9.15
CA LEU A 25 -5.41 -8.74 7.83
C LEU A 25 -6.84 -9.26 7.77
N ALA A 26 -7.45 -9.54 8.92
CA ALA A 26 -8.83 -10.05 8.96
C ALA A 26 -9.84 -9.07 8.39
N VAL A 27 -9.56 -7.76 8.45
CA VAL A 27 -10.47 -6.74 7.92
C VAL A 27 -10.65 -6.85 6.40
N LEU A 28 -9.72 -7.49 5.70
CA LEU A 28 -9.76 -7.58 4.24
C LEU A 28 -10.84 -8.56 3.75
N ALA A 29 -11.26 -9.51 4.60
CA ALA A 29 -12.17 -10.58 4.20
C ALA A 29 -13.55 -10.09 3.77
N ASP A 30 -13.99 -8.95 4.29
CA ASP A 30 -15.31 -8.40 3.98
C ASP A 30 -15.33 -7.54 2.72
N HIS A 31 -14.19 -7.38 2.06
CA HIS A 31 -14.04 -6.49 0.92
C HIS A 31 -13.60 -7.26 -0.32
N PRO A 32 -14.54 -7.59 -1.23
CA PRO A 32 -14.21 -8.43 -2.39
C PRO A 32 -13.10 -7.88 -3.29
N GLY A 33 -12.95 -6.56 -3.34
CA GLY A 33 -11.91 -5.92 -4.15
C GLY A 33 -10.50 -6.07 -3.61
N LEU A 34 -10.32 -6.55 -2.37
CA LEU A 34 -9.02 -6.58 -1.71
C LEU A 34 -8.35 -7.96 -1.70
N GLY A 35 -8.81 -8.88 -2.55
CA GLY A 35 -8.24 -10.23 -2.60
C GLY A 35 -6.75 -10.25 -2.92
N ALA A 36 -6.33 -9.47 -3.91
CA ALA A 36 -4.91 -9.40 -4.28
C ALA A 36 -4.06 -8.80 -3.15
N LEU A 37 -4.59 -7.79 -2.47
CA LEU A 37 -3.90 -7.18 -1.32
C LEU A 37 -3.77 -8.18 -0.18
N ALA A 38 -4.82 -8.96 0.08
CA ALA A 38 -4.80 -9.99 1.11
C ALA A 38 -3.72 -11.04 0.85
N GLY A 39 -3.47 -11.37 -0.42
CA GLY A 39 -2.40 -12.29 -0.79
C GLY A 39 -1.01 -11.67 -0.72
N ALA A 40 -0.90 -10.38 -0.98
CA ALA A 40 0.39 -9.69 -1.04
C ALA A 40 0.92 -9.25 0.32
N LEU A 41 0.06 -8.76 1.22
CA LEU A 41 0.49 -8.18 2.49
C LEU A 41 1.30 -9.12 3.38
N PRO A 42 0.96 -10.41 3.52
CA PRO A 42 1.80 -11.31 4.31
C PRO A 42 3.25 -11.36 3.83
N LYS A 43 3.44 -11.30 2.51
CA LYS A 43 4.79 -11.30 1.92
C LYS A 43 5.51 -9.97 2.19
N VAL A 44 4.77 -8.87 2.18
CA VAL A 44 5.32 -7.55 2.51
C VAL A 44 5.79 -7.53 3.97
N PHE A 45 4.98 -8.04 4.90
CA PHE A 45 5.37 -8.11 6.31
C PHE A 45 6.56 -9.05 6.54
N GLN A 46 6.67 -10.10 5.74
CA GLN A 46 7.82 -11.00 5.81
C GLN A 46 9.10 -10.30 5.36
N ALA A 47 9.01 -9.51 4.28
CA ALA A 47 10.15 -8.75 3.77
C ALA A 47 10.52 -7.57 4.67
N PHE A 48 9.51 -6.93 5.25
CA PHE A 48 9.65 -5.74 6.10
C PHE A 48 8.89 -5.96 7.41
N PRO A 49 9.50 -6.61 8.41
CA PRO A 49 8.79 -6.86 9.69
C PRO A 49 8.36 -5.59 10.41
N ASP A 50 9.04 -4.49 10.17
CA ASP A 50 8.72 -3.17 10.71
C ASP A 50 7.92 -2.30 9.74
N PHE A 51 7.23 -2.93 8.77
CA PHE A 51 6.44 -2.22 7.76
C PHE A 51 5.47 -1.23 8.41
N ARG A 52 5.44 -0.01 7.87
CA ARG A 52 4.52 1.03 8.30
C ARG A 52 3.96 1.75 7.09
N ALA A 53 2.71 2.14 7.18
CA ALA A 53 2.05 2.96 6.18
C ALA A 53 1.59 4.26 6.82
N GLU A 54 1.93 5.37 6.20
CA GLU A 54 1.55 6.70 6.65
C GLU A 54 0.61 7.31 5.62
N TYR A 55 -0.61 7.59 6.05
CA TYR A 55 -1.61 8.22 5.20
C TYR A 55 -1.17 9.62 4.80
N GLN A 56 -1.36 9.96 3.53
CA GLN A 56 -1.01 11.28 3.00
C GLN A 56 -2.25 12.09 2.62
N GLN A 57 -3.05 11.58 1.72
CA GLN A 57 -4.18 12.32 1.16
C GLN A 57 -5.13 11.38 0.43
N HIS A 58 -6.32 11.88 0.15
CA HIS A 58 -7.27 11.17 -0.71
C HIS A 58 -8.12 12.18 -1.50
N LEU A 59 -8.71 11.68 -2.57
CA LEU A 59 -9.69 12.40 -3.37
C LEU A 59 -10.88 11.47 -3.55
N VAL A 60 -12.08 12.04 -3.55
CA VAL A 60 -13.32 11.26 -3.70
C VAL A 60 -14.12 11.79 -4.86
N GLU A 61 -14.60 10.90 -5.70
CA GLU A 61 -15.60 11.21 -6.71
C GLU A 61 -16.62 10.08 -6.75
N GLY A 62 -17.83 10.37 -6.27
CA GLY A 62 -18.87 9.37 -6.17
C GLY A 62 -18.45 8.19 -5.30
N GLU A 63 -18.46 6.99 -5.86
CA GLU A 63 -18.08 5.76 -5.18
C GLU A 63 -16.57 5.51 -5.19
N ARG A 64 -15.80 6.35 -5.89
CA ARG A 64 -14.37 6.11 -6.09
C ARG A 64 -13.54 7.00 -5.19
N VAL A 65 -12.49 6.38 -4.65
CA VAL A 65 -11.53 7.03 -3.76
C VAL A 65 -10.14 6.79 -4.31
N ALA A 66 -9.41 7.88 -4.58
CA ALA A 66 -7.97 7.79 -4.81
C ALA A 66 -7.30 8.06 -3.47
N ILE A 67 -6.37 7.23 -3.06
CA ILE A 67 -5.71 7.35 -1.75
C ILE A 67 -4.21 7.13 -1.88
N HIS A 68 -3.46 7.93 -1.16
CA HIS A 68 -2.01 7.96 -1.23
C HIS A 68 -1.41 7.70 0.15
N TRP A 69 -0.46 6.77 0.19
CA TRP A 69 0.27 6.37 1.39
C TRP A 69 1.77 6.45 1.15
N ILE A 70 2.53 6.74 2.20
CA ILE A 70 3.97 6.53 2.24
C ILE A 70 4.23 5.27 3.04
N LEU A 71 5.04 4.39 2.47
CA LEU A 71 5.36 3.10 3.06
C LEU A 71 6.83 3.09 3.45
N THR A 72 7.12 2.55 4.64
CA THR A 72 8.49 2.44 5.12
C THR A 72 8.72 1.05 5.72
N GLY A 73 9.96 0.62 5.71
CA GLY A 73 10.36 -0.62 6.35
C GLY A 73 11.84 -0.87 6.18
N THR A 74 12.33 -1.87 6.90
CA THR A 74 13.71 -2.35 6.80
C THR A 74 13.68 -3.72 6.15
N HIS A 75 14.46 -3.90 5.08
CA HIS A 75 14.50 -5.13 4.30
C HIS A 75 15.24 -6.23 5.07
N ARG A 76 14.47 -7.03 5.82
CA ARG A 76 15.00 -8.08 6.69
C ARG A 76 14.56 -9.49 6.31
N GLY A 77 13.73 -9.62 5.30
CA GLY A 77 13.30 -10.91 4.76
C GLY A 77 13.34 -10.92 3.24
N PRO A 78 13.13 -12.07 2.61
CA PRO A 78 13.22 -12.16 1.16
C PRO A 78 12.15 -11.28 0.48
N LEU A 79 12.55 -10.65 -0.62
CA LEU A 79 11.67 -9.79 -1.42
C LEU A 79 11.94 -10.08 -2.90
N PHE A 80 10.94 -10.63 -3.61
CA PHE A 80 11.06 -11.00 -5.02
C PHE A 80 12.34 -11.80 -5.32
N GLY A 81 12.69 -12.72 -4.43
CA GLY A 81 13.91 -13.53 -4.59
C GLY A 81 15.19 -12.87 -4.10
N LEU A 82 15.14 -11.61 -3.67
CA LEU A 82 16.31 -10.93 -3.10
C LEU A 82 16.47 -11.29 -1.63
N ALA A 83 17.67 -11.67 -1.25
CA ALA A 83 18.01 -11.87 0.16
C ALA A 83 17.99 -10.55 0.91
N ALA A 84 17.72 -10.60 2.21
CA ALA A 84 17.66 -9.42 3.07
C ALA A 84 18.93 -8.58 2.98
N THR A 85 18.76 -7.27 2.84
CA THR A 85 19.88 -6.32 2.76
C THR A 85 20.08 -5.52 4.03
N SER A 86 19.12 -5.57 4.96
CA SER A 86 19.07 -4.75 6.17
C SER A 86 18.99 -3.25 5.90
N LYS A 87 18.67 -2.85 4.68
CA LYS A 87 18.52 -1.43 4.31
C LYS A 87 17.11 -0.94 4.60
N ALA A 88 17.00 0.29 5.08
CA ALA A 88 15.73 0.96 5.25
C ALA A 88 15.29 1.52 3.90
N VAL A 89 13.98 1.40 3.62
CA VAL A 89 13.39 1.92 2.38
C VAL A 89 12.17 2.77 2.68
N ARG A 90 11.89 3.69 1.77
CA ARG A 90 10.71 4.55 1.80
C ARG A 90 10.17 4.62 0.39
N PHE A 91 8.91 4.27 0.23
CA PHE A 91 8.30 4.22 -1.10
C PHE A 91 6.82 4.60 -1.01
N GLN A 92 6.20 4.77 -2.15
CA GLN A 92 4.83 5.26 -2.21
C GLN A 92 3.87 4.19 -2.70
N ASN A 93 2.62 4.35 -2.28
CA ASN A 93 1.51 3.58 -2.81
C ASN A 93 0.39 4.56 -3.15
N VAL A 94 -0.14 4.46 -4.36
CA VAL A 94 -1.32 5.18 -4.77
C VAL A 94 -2.33 4.16 -5.26
N ALA A 95 -3.56 4.27 -4.80
CA ALA A 95 -4.60 3.32 -5.17
C ALA A 95 -5.90 4.04 -5.51
N ILE A 96 -6.69 3.40 -6.37
CA ILE A 96 -8.06 3.81 -6.63
C ILE A 96 -8.97 2.67 -6.19
N ALA A 97 -9.89 2.98 -5.28
CA ALA A 97 -10.84 2.03 -4.75
C ALA A 97 -12.26 2.44 -5.14
N ARG A 98 -13.11 1.46 -5.37
CA ARG A 98 -14.56 1.71 -5.55
C ARG A 98 -15.29 1.07 -4.38
N VAL A 99 -16.18 1.85 -3.75
CA VAL A 99 -16.95 1.42 -2.59
C VAL A 99 -18.42 1.35 -2.97
N VAL A 100 -19.04 0.20 -2.72
CA VAL A 100 -20.47 -0.02 -2.96
C VAL A 100 -21.05 -0.65 -1.71
N GLU A 101 -22.08 -0.03 -1.15
CA GLU A 101 -22.76 -0.53 0.05
C GLU A 101 -21.82 -0.85 1.19
N GLY A 102 -20.87 0.06 1.43
CA GLY A 102 -19.92 -0.08 2.53
C GLY A 102 -18.76 -1.06 2.28
N ARG A 103 -18.67 -1.62 1.09
CA ARG A 103 -17.64 -2.59 0.74
C ARG A 103 -16.74 -2.10 -0.38
N ILE A 104 -15.46 -2.34 -0.26
CA ILE A 104 -14.51 -2.07 -1.34
C ILE A 104 -14.63 -3.22 -2.34
N VAL A 105 -15.17 -2.93 -3.53
CA VAL A 105 -15.44 -3.94 -4.56
C VAL A 105 -14.41 -3.93 -5.68
N GLN A 106 -13.63 -2.85 -5.82
CA GLN A 106 -12.52 -2.74 -6.76
C GLN A 106 -11.37 -2.02 -6.07
N PHE A 107 -10.17 -2.46 -6.34
CA PHE A 107 -8.97 -1.85 -5.78
C PHE A 107 -7.81 -2.03 -6.75
N ASN A 108 -7.32 -0.92 -7.27
CA ASN A 108 -6.18 -0.91 -8.18
C ASN A 108 -5.10 -0.05 -7.54
N SER A 109 -3.94 -0.63 -7.27
CA SER A 109 -2.86 0.10 -6.62
C SER A 109 -1.57 -0.01 -7.40
N GLU A 110 -0.80 1.07 -7.34
CA GLU A 110 0.56 1.11 -7.85
C GLU A 110 1.50 1.33 -6.67
N VAL A 111 2.38 0.37 -6.48
CA VAL A 111 3.40 0.41 -5.43
C VAL A 111 4.73 0.78 -6.07
N GLY A 112 5.45 1.70 -5.46
CA GLY A 112 6.73 2.19 -5.98
C GLY A 112 7.88 1.20 -5.83
N TRP A 113 7.74 0.00 -6.37
CA TRP A 113 8.77 -1.05 -6.24
C TRP A 113 10.09 -0.66 -6.89
N LEU A 114 10.07 0.11 -7.98
CA LEU A 114 11.32 0.55 -8.60
C LEU A 114 12.13 1.39 -7.61
N ALA A 115 11.49 2.29 -6.87
CA ALA A 115 12.16 3.07 -5.85
C ALA A 115 12.76 2.19 -4.76
N VAL A 116 12.08 1.12 -4.37
CA VAL A 116 12.61 0.15 -3.41
C VAL A 116 13.87 -0.49 -3.96
N PHE A 117 13.84 -1.01 -5.19
CA PHE A 117 15.00 -1.69 -5.78
C PHE A 117 16.19 -0.75 -5.95
N VAL A 118 15.94 0.52 -6.30
CA VAL A 118 17.00 1.52 -6.37
C VAL A 118 17.63 1.73 -4.99
N GLN A 119 16.81 1.88 -3.95
CA GLN A 119 17.28 2.08 -2.57
C GLN A 119 18.03 0.86 -2.05
N LEU A 120 17.64 -0.34 -2.48
CA LEU A 120 18.34 -1.56 -2.12
C LEU A 120 19.65 -1.74 -2.90
N GLY A 121 19.89 -0.94 -3.91
CA GLY A 121 21.12 -0.99 -4.71
C GLY A 121 21.12 -2.07 -5.79
N VAL A 122 19.96 -2.65 -6.11
CA VAL A 122 19.88 -3.74 -7.10
C VAL A 122 19.52 -3.25 -8.50
N VAL A 123 19.08 -2.01 -8.62
CA VAL A 123 18.79 -1.37 -9.90
C VAL A 123 19.44 0.02 -9.89
N PRO A 124 20.31 0.32 -10.87
CA PRO A 124 20.86 1.66 -10.96
C PRO A 124 19.76 2.64 -11.39
N PHE A 125 19.76 3.81 -10.77
CA PHE A 125 18.87 4.88 -11.16
C PHE A 125 19.67 6.08 -11.62
N VAL A 126 19.30 6.58 -12.80
CA VAL A 126 19.94 7.72 -13.42
C VAL A 126 18.86 8.77 -13.69
N ALA A 127 18.86 9.87 -12.90
CA ALA A 127 17.85 10.91 -13.04
C ALA A 127 17.97 11.58 -14.41
N PRO A 128 16.86 11.78 -15.16
CA PRO A 128 16.91 12.21 -16.56
C PRO A 128 17.66 13.50 -16.83
N ASN A 129 17.68 14.43 -15.89
CA ASN A 129 18.26 15.75 -16.10
C ASN A 129 19.48 16.03 -15.23
N ASP A 130 20.12 14.98 -14.74
CA ASP A 130 21.29 15.13 -13.89
C ASP A 130 22.55 15.35 -14.75
N PRO A 131 23.15 16.53 -14.71
CA PRO A 131 24.33 16.81 -15.55
C PRO A 131 25.60 16.12 -15.05
N ALA A 132 25.59 15.53 -13.86
CA ALA A 132 26.74 14.83 -13.31
C ALA A 132 26.95 13.46 -13.91
N ARG A 133 26.07 13.07 -14.81
CA ARG A 133 26.12 11.77 -15.45
C ARG A 133 26.79 11.76 -16.73
#